data_2cc6848ada6da647a8cc4780ffe71c3f
#
_entry.id   2cc6848ada6da647a8cc4780ffe71c3f
#
_cell.length_a   1.000
_cell.length_b   1.000
_cell.length_c   1.000
_cell.angle_alpha   90.00
_cell.angle_beta   90.00
_cell.angle_gamma   90.00
#
_symmetry.space_group_name_H-M   'P 1'
#
loop_
_entity.id
_entity.type
_entity.pdbx_description
1 polymer ?
#
loop_
_entity_poly.entity_id
_entity_poly.type
_entity_poly.pdbx_seq_one_letter_code
_entity_poly.pdbx_strand_id
1 'polypeptide(L)'
;MNHFEVENCLRSMEVLVDTREQDTERARERYNRFPCEYVRQALSYGDYAYNFVLPDGSSFLEYSPHEVAAPIVVERKMNLDELAGCFTRSRKRFEAEFARAKENGARIYLLVENATWEKLLAGKYRSMYNPAAFLASILAWQNRYDLQLIMCKEETSATLIYE
;
A
#
# COMPACT_ATOMS: atom_id res chain seq x y z
N MET A 1 -9.24 -23.18 4.48
CA MET A 1 -9.21 -22.90 5.94
C MET A 1 -10.64 -22.78 6.44
N ASN A 2 -10.93 -23.35 7.62
CA ASN A 2 -12.20 -23.13 8.31
C ASN A 2 -12.17 -21.79 9.09
N HIS A 3 -13.31 -21.36 9.64
CA HIS A 3 -13.42 -20.08 10.35
C HIS A 3 -12.45 -19.94 11.55
N PHE A 4 -12.26 -21.00 12.31
CA PHE A 4 -11.36 -21.02 13.47
C PHE A 4 -9.88 -20.88 13.05
N GLU A 5 -9.48 -21.53 11.97
CA GLU A 5 -8.13 -21.39 11.39
C GLU A 5 -7.87 -19.97 10.90
N VAL A 6 -8.86 -19.33 10.24
CA VAL A 6 -8.77 -17.93 9.82
C VAL A 6 -8.60 -16.99 11.03
N GLU A 7 -9.41 -17.18 12.09
CA GLU A 7 -9.26 -16.37 13.32
C GLU A 7 -7.88 -16.51 13.96
N ASN A 8 -7.31 -17.72 13.97
CA ASN A 8 -5.97 -17.95 14.52
C ASN A 8 -4.89 -17.26 13.66
N CYS A 9 -5.00 -17.30 12.34
CA CYS A 9 -4.12 -16.55 11.45
C CYS A 9 -4.19 -15.05 11.73
N LEU A 10 -5.41 -14.49 11.85
CA LEU A 10 -5.60 -13.07 12.15
C LEU A 10 -5.04 -12.66 13.52
N ARG A 11 -5.12 -13.53 14.53
CA ARG A 11 -4.52 -13.26 15.86
C ARG A 11 -3.00 -13.19 15.85
N SER A 12 -2.37 -13.88 14.91
CA SER A 12 -0.91 -13.89 14.72
C SER A 12 -0.45 -12.89 13.66
N MET A 13 -1.36 -12.10 13.09
CA MET A 13 -1.03 -11.17 12.02
C MET A 13 -0.16 -10.03 12.51
N GLU A 14 0.83 -9.70 11.71
CA GLU A 14 1.71 -8.54 11.87
C GLU A 14 1.79 -7.76 10.54
N VAL A 15 1.94 -6.46 10.64
CA VAL A 15 2.14 -5.59 9.48
C VAL A 15 3.63 -5.50 9.18
N LEU A 16 4.02 -5.82 7.94
CA LEU A 16 5.36 -5.58 7.44
C LEU A 16 5.44 -4.15 6.89
N VAL A 17 6.35 -3.36 7.41
CA VAL A 17 6.60 -1.99 6.96
C VAL A 17 7.91 -1.95 6.19
N ASP A 18 7.88 -1.49 4.93
CA ASP A 18 9.08 -1.39 4.10
C ASP A 18 10.17 -0.59 4.81
N THR A 19 11.40 -1.09 4.76
CA THR A 19 12.56 -0.42 5.36
C THR A 19 12.89 0.93 4.72
N ARG A 20 12.40 1.19 3.50
CA ARG A 20 12.52 2.47 2.78
C ARG A 20 11.52 3.53 3.25
N GLU A 21 10.43 3.13 3.95
CA GLU A 21 9.52 4.09 4.58
C GLU A 21 10.29 4.93 5.61
N GLN A 22 10.16 6.26 5.51
CA GLN A 22 10.85 7.17 6.42
C GLN A 22 10.28 7.06 7.84
N ASP A 23 11.16 6.90 8.82
CA ASP A 23 10.79 6.86 10.24
C ASP A 23 10.51 8.26 10.80
N THR A 24 9.44 8.88 10.31
CA THR A 24 8.94 10.17 10.78
C THR A 24 8.02 9.98 12.00
N GLU A 25 7.84 11.04 12.80
CA GLU A 25 6.85 11.03 13.89
C GLU A 25 5.45 10.63 13.41
N ARG A 26 5.02 11.18 12.26
CA ARG A 26 3.76 10.84 11.61
C ARG A 26 3.66 9.37 11.20
N ALA A 27 4.75 8.76 10.74
CA ALA A 27 4.81 7.35 10.42
C ALA A 27 4.66 6.50 11.70
N ARG A 28 5.39 6.85 12.78
CA ARG A 28 5.29 6.17 14.08
C ARG A 28 3.90 6.28 14.68
N GLU A 29 3.24 7.44 14.59
CA GLU A 29 1.85 7.61 15.02
C GLU A 29 0.90 6.69 14.26
N ARG A 30 1.12 6.46 12.96
CA ARG A 30 0.35 5.50 12.17
C ARG A 30 0.60 4.08 12.64
N TYR A 31 1.87 3.69 12.83
CA TYR A 31 2.22 2.34 13.31
C TYR A 31 1.63 2.04 14.68
N ASN A 32 1.61 3.02 15.59
CA ASN A 32 1.00 2.89 16.93
C ASN A 32 -0.52 2.70 16.89
N ARG A 33 -1.17 2.93 15.75
CA ARG A 33 -2.61 2.69 15.56
C ARG A 33 -2.93 1.32 14.97
N PHE A 34 -1.93 0.54 14.58
CA PHE A 34 -2.16 -0.83 14.17
C PHE A 34 -2.64 -1.65 15.37
N PRO A 35 -3.70 -2.47 15.22
CA PRO A 35 -4.17 -3.34 16.30
C PRO A 35 -3.31 -4.60 16.48
N CYS A 36 -2.18 -4.69 15.80
CA CYS A 36 -1.21 -5.77 15.85
C CYS A 36 0.22 -5.23 15.87
N GLU A 37 1.18 -6.11 16.08
CA GLU A 37 2.60 -5.78 15.96
C GLU A 37 2.97 -5.40 14.51
N TYR A 38 4.07 -4.66 14.36
CA TYR A 38 4.66 -4.40 13.06
C TYR A 38 6.16 -4.70 13.05
N VAL A 39 6.65 -5.10 11.90
CA VAL A 39 8.05 -5.43 11.67
C VAL A 39 8.58 -4.65 10.47
N ARG A 40 9.82 -4.17 10.57
CA ARG A 40 10.51 -3.52 9.45
C ARG A 40 11.14 -4.60 8.57
N GLN A 41 10.65 -4.74 7.34
CA GLN A 41 11.12 -5.71 6.35
C GLN A 41 11.23 -5.05 4.98
N ALA A 42 12.36 -5.21 4.29
CA ALA A 42 12.49 -4.74 2.91
C ALA A 42 11.49 -5.48 2.00
N LEU A 43 10.67 -4.74 1.27
CA LEU A 43 9.69 -5.26 0.33
C LEU A 43 10.13 -5.02 -1.12
N SER A 44 9.88 -5.96 -2.02
CA SER A 44 10.19 -5.82 -3.45
C SER A 44 9.34 -4.73 -4.13
N TYR A 45 8.17 -4.45 -3.57
CA TYR A 45 7.21 -3.42 -3.98
C TYR A 45 6.23 -3.12 -2.84
N GLY A 46 5.59 -1.94 -2.88
CA GLY A 46 4.66 -1.46 -1.86
C GLY A 46 5.35 -0.97 -0.59
N ASP A 47 4.59 -0.29 0.25
CA ASP A 47 5.05 0.27 1.53
C ASP A 47 4.69 -0.63 2.73
N TYR A 48 3.61 -1.42 2.60
CA TYR A 48 3.12 -2.34 3.64
C TYR A 48 2.75 -3.69 3.03
N ALA A 49 2.97 -4.74 3.81
CA ALA A 49 2.54 -6.11 3.55
C ALA A 49 2.15 -6.78 4.87
N TYR A 50 1.87 -8.08 4.85
CA TYR A 50 1.35 -8.81 6.01
C TYR A 50 2.06 -10.14 6.17
N ASN A 51 2.24 -10.56 7.41
CA ASN A 51 2.67 -11.89 7.74
C ASN A 51 1.79 -12.46 8.86
N PHE A 52 1.66 -13.75 8.94
CA PHE A 52 0.89 -14.47 9.97
C PHE A 52 1.30 -15.94 9.99
N VAL A 53 0.92 -16.63 11.05
CA VAL A 53 1.18 -18.08 11.19
C VAL A 53 0.04 -18.87 10.57
N LEU A 54 0.39 -19.78 9.67
CA LEU A 54 -0.54 -20.70 9.01
C LEU A 54 -1.00 -21.83 9.97
N PRO A 55 -2.09 -22.55 9.68
CA PRO A 55 -2.59 -23.64 10.53
C PRO A 55 -1.59 -24.76 10.79
N ASP A 56 -0.63 -24.97 9.90
CA ASP A 56 0.45 -25.96 10.05
C ASP A 56 1.63 -25.45 10.88
N GLY A 57 1.56 -24.21 11.38
CA GLY A 57 2.60 -23.56 12.17
C GLY A 57 3.70 -22.89 11.35
N SER A 58 3.65 -22.95 10.02
CA SER A 58 4.59 -22.22 9.16
C SER A 58 4.22 -20.74 9.05
N SER A 59 5.19 -19.90 8.71
CA SER A 59 4.97 -18.49 8.41
C SER A 59 4.37 -18.32 7.01
N PHE A 60 3.43 -17.40 6.83
CA PHE A 60 2.87 -17.09 5.52
C PHE A 60 3.92 -16.51 4.57
N LEU A 61 4.80 -15.66 5.10
CA LEU A 61 5.98 -15.16 4.40
C LEU A 61 7.22 -15.48 5.21
N GLU A 62 8.25 -15.99 4.56
CA GLU A 62 9.56 -16.16 5.19
C GLU A 62 10.29 -14.82 5.24
N TYR A 63 10.78 -14.45 6.43
CA TYR A 63 11.64 -13.29 6.58
C TYR A 63 12.96 -13.51 5.84
N SER A 64 13.44 -12.44 5.22
CA SER A 64 14.69 -12.46 4.45
C SER A 64 15.53 -11.24 4.83
N PRO A 65 16.86 -11.37 4.87
CA PRO A 65 17.75 -10.21 4.95
C PRO A 65 17.71 -9.37 3.66
N HIS A 66 17.12 -9.91 2.62
CA HIS A 66 16.87 -9.25 1.34
C HIS A 66 15.40 -8.82 1.22
N GLU A 67 15.00 -8.34 0.04
CA GLU A 67 13.61 -7.98 -0.25
C GLU A 67 12.69 -9.21 -0.27
N VAL A 68 11.48 -9.02 0.25
CA VAL A 68 10.40 -10.01 0.22
C VAL A 68 9.35 -9.59 -0.80
N ALA A 69 8.97 -10.48 -1.69
CA ALA A 69 7.89 -10.30 -2.65
C ALA A 69 6.57 -10.79 -2.04
N ALA A 70 5.82 -9.89 -1.40
CA ALA A 70 4.55 -10.24 -0.77
C ALA A 70 3.40 -10.31 -1.80
N PRO A 71 2.45 -11.27 -1.66
CA PRO A 71 1.34 -11.43 -2.61
C PRO A 71 0.25 -10.35 -2.49
N ILE A 72 0.21 -9.63 -1.38
CA ILE A 72 -0.71 -8.52 -1.14
C ILE A 72 0.09 -7.38 -0.52
N VAL A 73 -0.01 -6.20 -1.11
CA VAL A 73 0.72 -5.01 -0.64
C VAL A 73 -0.15 -3.76 -0.69
N VAL A 74 0.15 -2.83 0.20
CA VAL A 74 -0.40 -1.47 0.16
C VAL A 74 0.71 -0.51 -0.24
N GLU A 75 0.48 0.27 -1.28
CA GLU A 75 1.29 1.44 -1.67
C GLU A 75 0.57 2.68 -1.17
N ARG A 76 1.19 3.46 -0.29
CA ARG A 76 0.59 4.62 0.34
C ARG A 76 1.08 5.94 -0.27
N LYS A 77 0.17 6.87 -0.47
CA LYS A 77 0.47 8.26 -0.85
C LYS A 77 -0.19 9.22 0.13
N MET A 78 0.55 10.20 0.58
CA MET A 78 0.13 11.17 1.59
C MET A 78 -1.01 12.09 1.11
N ASN A 79 -1.12 12.30 -0.20
CA ASN A 79 -2.12 13.16 -0.81
C ASN A 79 -2.11 13.06 -2.35
N LEU A 80 -3.00 13.80 -3.01
CA LEU A 80 -3.06 13.88 -4.47
C LEU A 80 -1.82 14.50 -5.12
N ASP A 81 -1.09 15.38 -4.43
CA ASP A 81 0.13 15.98 -4.97
C ASP A 81 1.26 14.96 -5.10
N GLU A 82 1.42 14.11 -4.09
CA GLU A 82 2.39 13.02 -4.12
C GLU A 82 2.03 12.01 -5.23
N LEU A 83 0.75 11.61 -5.30
CA LEU A 83 0.28 10.72 -6.36
C LEU A 83 0.47 11.33 -7.75
N ALA A 84 0.18 12.62 -7.96
CA ALA A 84 0.43 13.31 -9.22
C ALA A 84 1.93 13.27 -9.60
N GLY A 85 2.82 13.41 -8.61
CA GLY A 85 4.26 13.25 -8.80
C GLY A 85 4.66 11.87 -9.32
N CYS A 86 3.96 10.82 -8.88
CA CYS A 86 4.17 9.46 -9.35
C CYS A 86 3.80 9.28 -10.82
N PHE A 87 2.77 9.97 -11.31
CA PHE A 87 2.37 9.94 -12.73
C PHE A 87 3.15 10.91 -13.63
N THR A 88 3.96 11.80 -13.06
CA THR A 88 4.74 12.80 -13.80
C THR A 88 6.24 12.58 -13.63
N ARG A 89 6.84 13.14 -12.59
CA ARG A 89 8.30 13.15 -12.38
C ARG A 89 8.89 11.76 -12.12
N SER A 90 8.18 10.91 -11.38
CA SER A 90 8.64 9.58 -10.96
C SER A 90 7.98 8.44 -11.74
N ARG A 91 7.34 8.74 -12.87
CA ARG A 91 6.50 7.79 -13.62
C ARG A 91 7.20 6.47 -13.92
N LYS A 92 8.40 6.50 -14.45
CA LYS A 92 9.16 5.29 -14.83
C LYS A 92 9.44 4.37 -13.63
N ARG A 93 9.82 4.97 -12.49
CA ARG A 93 10.11 4.21 -11.26
C ARG A 93 8.83 3.58 -10.71
N PHE A 94 7.78 4.37 -10.61
CA PHE A 94 6.48 3.92 -10.11
C PHE A 94 5.88 2.83 -11.00
N GLU A 95 5.97 3.00 -12.34
CA GLU A 95 5.54 2.00 -13.31
C GLU A 95 6.33 0.68 -13.20
N ALA A 96 7.65 0.74 -13.03
CA ALA A 96 8.49 -0.44 -12.85
C ALA A 96 8.15 -1.22 -11.58
N GLU A 97 7.79 -0.53 -10.50
CA GLU A 97 7.38 -1.14 -9.24
C GLU A 97 6.07 -1.93 -9.40
N PHE A 98 5.06 -1.32 -10.03
CA PHE A 98 3.77 -1.98 -10.30
C PHE A 98 3.91 -3.12 -11.32
N ALA A 99 4.79 -2.99 -12.29
CA ALA A 99 5.09 -4.06 -13.24
C ALA A 99 5.69 -5.28 -12.51
N ARG A 100 6.67 -5.06 -11.62
CA ARG A 100 7.25 -6.16 -10.81
C ARG A 100 6.19 -6.84 -9.94
N ALA A 101 5.32 -6.06 -9.29
CA ALA A 101 4.25 -6.63 -8.48
C ALA A 101 3.32 -7.50 -9.32
N LYS A 102 2.92 -7.02 -10.49
CA LYS A 102 2.08 -7.78 -11.43
C LYS A 102 2.77 -9.06 -11.92
N GLU A 103 4.05 -8.99 -12.27
CA GLU A 103 4.84 -10.16 -12.68
C GLU A 103 4.92 -11.24 -11.61
N ASN A 104 4.91 -10.84 -10.34
CA ASN A 104 4.86 -11.74 -9.18
C ASN A 104 3.41 -12.15 -8.80
N GLY A 105 2.40 -11.72 -9.56
CA GLY A 105 1.00 -12.02 -9.26
C GLY A 105 0.48 -11.32 -8.00
N ALA A 106 1.14 -10.27 -7.54
CA ALA A 106 0.75 -9.55 -6.34
C ALA A 106 -0.45 -8.63 -6.60
N ARG A 107 -1.32 -8.53 -5.60
CA ARG A 107 -2.42 -7.56 -5.56
C ARG A 107 -1.95 -6.29 -4.87
N ILE A 108 -2.17 -5.14 -5.52
CA ILE A 108 -1.77 -3.83 -4.99
C ILE A 108 -3.01 -3.03 -4.60
N TYR A 109 -2.99 -2.51 -3.38
CA TYR A 109 -3.89 -1.48 -2.90
C TYR A 109 -3.15 -0.16 -2.89
N LEU A 110 -3.60 0.79 -3.71
CA LEU A 110 -3.07 2.17 -3.73
C LEU A 110 -3.89 3.01 -2.76
N LEU A 111 -3.37 3.27 -1.59
CA LEU A 111 -4.01 4.06 -0.54
C LEU A 111 -3.55 5.51 -0.63
N VAL A 112 -4.50 6.44 -0.84
CA VAL A 112 -4.21 7.88 -0.96
C VAL A 112 -4.89 8.63 0.18
N GLU A 113 -4.09 9.15 1.10
CA GLU A 113 -4.57 9.93 2.23
C GLU A 113 -5.01 11.32 1.80
N ASN A 114 -5.93 11.90 2.56
CA ASN A 114 -6.43 13.28 2.38
C ASN A 114 -6.98 13.59 0.98
N ALA A 115 -7.37 12.55 0.25
CA ALA A 115 -7.87 12.59 -1.11
C ALA A 115 -9.36 12.24 -1.19
N THR A 116 -10.04 12.79 -2.18
CA THR A 116 -11.38 12.36 -2.63
C THR A 116 -11.48 12.54 -4.14
N TRP A 117 -12.42 11.85 -4.76
CA TRP A 117 -12.72 12.01 -6.19
C TRP A 117 -13.10 13.45 -6.53
N GLU A 118 -13.87 14.10 -5.65
CA GLU A 118 -14.31 15.49 -5.81
C GLU A 118 -13.12 16.46 -5.82
N LYS A 119 -12.14 16.25 -4.91
CA LYS A 119 -10.91 17.05 -4.89
C LYS A 119 -10.10 16.86 -6.17
N LEU A 120 -9.97 15.62 -6.64
CA LEU A 120 -9.24 15.30 -7.86
C LEU A 120 -9.90 15.94 -9.07
N LEU A 121 -11.20 15.75 -9.26
CA LEU A 121 -11.95 16.27 -10.40
C LEU A 121 -12.02 17.79 -10.42
N ALA A 122 -12.10 18.41 -9.25
CA ALA A 122 -12.09 19.87 -9.11
C ALA A 122 -10.67 20.50 -9.17
N GLY A 123 -9.61 19.70 -9.37
CA GLY A 123 -8.22 20.18 -9.37
C GLY A 123 -7.78 20.77 -8.02
N LYS A 124 -8.35 20.33 -6.90
CA LYS A 124 -8.04 20.81 -5.54
C LYS A 124 -6.76 20.14 -4.99
N TYR A 125 -5.64 20.37 -5.68
CA TYR A 125 -4.27 19.98 -5.33
C TYR A 125 -3.30 21.01 -5.92
N ARG A 126 -2.05 21.03 -5.49
CA ARG A 126 -1.05 22.03 -5.91
C ARG A 126 -0.36 21.69 -7.22
N SER A 127 -0.33 20.42 -7.57
CA SER A 127 0.28 19.96 -8.82
C SER A 127 -0.43 20.58 -10.03
N MET A 128 0.34 20.92 -11.06
CA MET A 128 -0.18 21.41 -12.35
C MET A 128 -0.71 20.27 -13.25
N TYR A 129 -0.77 19.05 -12.73
CA TYR A 129 -1.29 17.91 -13.50
C TYR A 129 -2.78 18.11 -13.78
N ASN A 130 -3.15 18.07 -15.06
CA ASN A 130 -4.54 18.30 -15.48
C ASN A 130 -5.48 17.26 -14.87
N PRO A 131 -6.63 17.63 -14.26
CA PRO A 131 -7.53 16.70 -13.60
C PRO A 131 -8.04 15.58 -14.47
N ALA A 132 -8.39 15.85 -15.75
CA ALA A 132 -8.86 14.84 -16.67
C ALA A 132 -7.74 13.84 -17.03
N ALA A 133 -6.51 14.32 -17.26
CA ALA A 133 -5.35 13.48 -17.50
C ALA A 133 -4.98 12.66 -16.26
N PHE A 134 -5.11 13.23 -15.07
CA PHE A 134 -4.86 12.55 -13.81
C PHE A 134 -5.86 11.40 -13.59
N LEU A 135 -7.14 11.67 -13.75
CA LEU A 135 -8.19 10.64 -13.71
C LEU A 135 -7.92 9.53 -14.73
N ALA A 136 -7.64 9.89 -15.99
CA ALA A 136 -7.34 8.92 -17.04
C ALA A 136 -6.14 8.05 -16.70
N SER A 137 -5.09 8.63 -16.11
CA SER A 137 -3.91 7.87 -15.67
C SER A 137 -4.24 6.87 -14.55
N ILE A 138 -5.03 7.28 -13.56
CA ILE A 138 -5.47 6.39 -12.47
C ILE A 138 -6.28 5.22 -13.04
N LEU A 139 -7.29 5.49 -13.86
CA LEU A 139 -8.15 4.46 -14.44
C LEU A 139 -7.35 3.50 -15.35
N ALA A 140 -6.43 4.04 -16.15
CA ALA A 140 -5.56 3.22 -16.99
C ALA A 140 -4.67 2.29 -16.15
N TRP A 141 -4.16 2.76 -15.00
CA TRP A 141 -3.32 1.96 -14.11
C TRP A 141 -4.12 0.92 -13.34
N GLN A 142 -5.33 1.25 -12.86
CA GLN A 142 -6.23 0.27 -12.26
C GLN A 142 -6.46 -0.91 -13.22
N ASN A 143 -6.74 -0.61 -14.48
CA ASN A 143 -6.95 -1.65 -15.49
C ASN A 143 -5.67 -2.41 -15.87
N ARG A 144 -4.54 -1.71 -16.00
CA ARG A 144 -3.25 -2.33 -16.41
C ARG A 144 -2.67 -3.24 -15.33
N TYR A 145 -2.73 -2.84 -14.07
CA TYR A 145 -2.06 -3.50 -12.95
C TYR A 145 -3.03 -4.21 -12.00
N ASP A 146 -4.33 -4.23 -12.31
CA ASP A 146 -5.38 -4.75 -11.43
C ASP A 146 -5.30 -4.15 -10.01
N LEU A 147 -4.88 -2.89 -9.92
CA LEU A 147 -4.74 -2.21 -8.65
C LEU A 147 -6.09 -1.68 -8.14
N GLN A 148 -6.23 -1.67 -6.83
CA GLN A 148 -7.39 -1.09 -6.17
C GLN A 148 -7.03 0.24 -5.53
N LEU A 149 -7.75 1.32 -5.92
CA LEU A 149 -7.55 2.64 -5.34
C LEU A 149 -8.47 2.82 -4.14
N ILE A 150 -7.88 3.22 -3.01
CA ILE A 150 -8.59 3.60 -1.79
C ILE A 150 -8.22 5.05 -1.47
N MET A 151 -9.22 5.92 -1.33
CA MET A 151 -9.04 7.28 -0.85
C MET A 151 -9.62 7.41 0.56
N CYS A 152 -8.85 7.99 1.47
CA CYS A 152 -9.25 8.10 2.87
C CYS A 152 -8.76 9.39 3.51
N LYS A 153 -9.18 9.63 4.75
CA LYS A 153 -8.52 10.58 5.63
C LYS A 153 -7.31 9.91 6.29
N GLU A 154 -6.32 10.70 6.64
CA GLU A 154 -5.13 10.19 7.32
C GLU A 154 -5.43 9.42 8.62
N GLU A 155 -6.44 9.89 9.36
CA GLU A 155 -6.82 9.27 10.64
C GLU A 155 -7.34 7.83 10.48
N THR A 156 -7.83 7.46 9.29
CA THR A 156 -8.35 6.12 8.99
C THR A 156 -7.35 5.22 8.25
N SER A 157 -6.20 5.76 7.84
CA SER A 157 -5.25 5.01 7.01
C SER A 157 -4.68 3.78 7.71
N ALA A 158 -4.37 3.87 9.00
CA ALA A 158 -3.87 2.73 9.77
C ALA A 158 -4.88 1.56 9.81
N THR A 159 -6.15 1.87 10.05
CA THR A 159 -7.23 0.86 10.02
C THR A 159 -7.33 0.21 8.64
N LEU A 160 -7.33 1.02 7.57
CA LEU A 160 -7.45 0.50 6.19
C LEU A 160 -6.20 -0.26 5.71
N ILE A 161 -5.03 0.01 6.30
CA ILE A 161 -3.83 -0.78 6.04
C ILE A 161 -3.94 -2.14 6.74
N TYR A 162 -4.51 -2.19 7.93
CA TYR A 162 -4.66 -3.43 8.69
C TYR A 162 -5.75 -4.36 8.12
N GLU A 163 -6.93 -3.83 7.75
CA GLU A 163 -8.09 -4.58 7.22
C GLU A 163 -7.91 -5.07 5.77
#